data_b2912675a12bacccdd2fe08ffad472b5
#
_entry.id   b2912675a12bacccdd2fe08ffad472b5
#
_cell.length_a   1.000
_cell.length_b   1.000
_cell.length_c   1.000
_cell.angle_alpha   90.00
_cell.angle_beta   90.00
_cell.angle_gamma   90.00
#
_symmetry.space_group_name_H-M   'P 1'
#
loop_
_entity.id
_entity.type
_entity.pdbx_description
1 polymer ?
#
loop_
_entity_poly.entity_id
_entity_poly.type
_entity_poly.pdbx_seq_one_letter_code
_entity_poly.pdbx_strand_id
1 'polypeptide(L)'
;MNHDHSHSHSHEAAWKHDGVRVVKANQLDANTAQTPGMDRKAAINFARMGAQKLWAGTVTIHADAKTGAHHHGHLESVIYVVKGRARMRWGEHLEFTAEAGPGDFIYVPPYVPHQEINASATELLECVLCRSDGQAVAVNLDITPVEKPDTVLWIDPTHPNGGV
;
A
#
# COMPACT_ATOMS: atom_id res chain seq x y z
N MET A 1 -9.49 -53.13 5.02
CA MET A 1 -9.65 -51.78 4.39
C MET A 1 -9.56 -50.77 5.48
N ASN A 2 -8.35 -50.22 5.68
CA ASN A 2 -8.16 -49.10 6.63
C ASN A 2 -8.37 -47.83 5.88
N HIS A 3 -9.50 -47.19 6.11
CA HIS A 3 -9.72 -45.84 5.63
C HIS A 3 -8.99 -44.85 6.53
N ASP A 4 -8.07 -44.18 5.92
CA ASP A 4 -7.21 -43.18 6.50
C ASP A 4 -8.01 -41.96 6.97
N HIS A 5 -8.43 -41.97 8.25
CA HIS A 5 -9.06 -40.82 8.89
C HIS A 5 -8.05 -39.83 9.48
N SER A 6 -6.75 -40.05 9.28
CA SER A 6 -5.71 -39.23 9.91
C SER A 6 -5.56 -37.85 9.30
N HIS A 7 -5.93 -37.66 8.02
CA HIS A 7 -5.75 -36.40 7.31
C HIS A 7 -6.73 -35.30 7.73
N SER A 8 -7.99 -35.64 8.10
CA SER A 8 -8.98 -34.63 8.46
C SER A 8 -8.68 -33.97 9.82
N HIS A 9 -8.21 -34.75 10.78
CA HIS A 9 -7.86 -34.23 12.12
C HIS A 9 -6.62 -33.33 12.10
N SER A 10 -5.62 -33.60 11.23
CA SER A 10 -4.45 -32.76 11.09
C SER A 10 -4.77 -31.41 10.44
N HIS A 11 -5.70 -31.36 9.48
CA HIS A 11 -6.15 -30.11 8.86
C HIS A 11 -6.93 -29.23 9.85
N GLU A 12 -7.86 -29.80 10.61
CA GLU A 12 -8.61 -29.05 11.63
C GLU A 12 -7.69 -28.46 12.71
N ALA A 13 -6.71 -29.24 13.21
CA ALA A 13 -5.75 -28.76 14.19
C ALA A 13 -4.85 -27.65 13.62
N ALA A 14 -4.43 -27.76 12.35
CA ALA A 14 -3.65 -26.73 11.67
C ALA A 14 -4.47 -25.44 11.48
N TRP A 15 -5.74 -25.55 11.11
CA TRP A 15 -6.61 -24.39 10.91
C TRP A 15 -6.92 -23.62 12.19
N LYS A 16 -6.81 -24.22 13.35
CA LYS A 16 -6.90 -23.50 14.61
C LYS A 16 -5.81 -22.43 14.74
N HIS A 17 -4.60 -22.73 14.33
CA HIS A 17 -3.44 -21.86 14.46
C HIS A 17 -3.02 -21.16 13.17
N ASP A 18 -3.24 -21.83 12.04
CA ASP A 18 -2.85 -21.35 10.70
C ASP A 18 -4.05 -21.08 9.78
N GLY A 19 -5.24 -21.01 10.32
CA GLY A 19 -6.44 -20.60 9.60
C GLY A 19 -6.55 -19.09 9.56
N VAL A 20 -7.69 -18.57 10.01
CA VAL A 20 -7.88 -17.12 10.14
C VAL A 20 -7.00 -16.58 11.28
N ARG A 21 -6.25 -15.54 10.99
CA ARG A 21 -5.34 -14.94 11.96
C ARG A 21 -5.60 -13.44 12.05
N VAL A 22 -5.66 -12.94 13.28
CA VAL A 22 -5.83 -11.52 13.57
C VAL A 22 -4.50 -10.96 14.03
N VAL A 23 -3.97 -10.01 13.26
CA VAL A 23 -2.77 -9.26 13.65
C VAL A 23 -3.24 -8.03 14.43
N LYS A 24 -2.85 -7.95 15.70
CA LYS A 24 -3.22 -6.82 16.55
C LYS A 24 -2.42 -5.56 16.19
N ALA A 25 -2.97 -4.40 16.50
CA ALA A 25 -2.34 -3.12 16.19
C ALA A 25 -0.93 -2.96 16.79
N ASN A 26 -0.66 -3.60 17.91
CA ASN A 26 0.66 -3.58 18.56
C ASN A 26 1.61 -4.69 18.06
N GLN A 27 1.21 -5.45 17.07
CA GLN A 27 1.98 -6.58 16.50
C GLN A 27 2.50 -6.30 15.09
N LEU A 28 2.37 -5.07 14.60
CA LEU A 28 2.88 -4.70 13.28
C LEU A 28 4.41 -4.74 13.29
N ASP A 29 4.99 -5.16 12.17
CA ASP A 29 6.41 -5.37 12.02
C ASP A 29 7.05 -4.24 11.22
N ALA A 30 7.93 -3.47 11.87
CA ALA A 30 8.71 -2.41 11.22
C ALA A 30 9.89 -2.95 10.40
N ASN A 31 10.26 -4.23 10.55
CA ASN A 31 11.31 -4.86 9.78
C ASN A 31 10.80 -5.27 8.38
N THR A 32 10.53 -4.27 7.56
CA THR A 32 10.06 -4.41 6.18
C THR A 32 10.75 -3.36 5.31
N ALA A 33 10.71 -3.54 3.99
CA ALA A 33 11.33 -2.61 3.05
C ALA A 33 10.76 -1.20 3.23
N GLN A 34 11.65 -0.23 3.38
CA GLN A 34 11.32 1.17 3.62
C GLN A 34 11.60 2.04 2.39
N THR A 35 10.87 3.13 2.31
CA THR A 35 11.13 4.22 1.36
C THR A 35 11.48 5.47 2.18
N PRO A 36 12.55 6.21 1.84
CA PRO A 36 12.85 7.44 2.57
C PRO A 36 11.66 8.40 2.60
N GLY A 37 11.41 8.99 3.77
CA GLY A 37 10.31 9.93 4.00
C GLY A 37 9.03 9.29 4.54
N MET A 38 8.97 7.97 4.64
CA MET A 38 7.81 7.27 5.23
C MET A 38 8.24 6.13 6.14
N ASP A 39 7.34 5.74 7.05
CA ASP A 39 7.48 4.58 7.91
C ASP A 39 6.44 3.53 7.52
N ARG A 40 6.90 2.35 7.12
CA ARG A 40 6.05 1.19 6.83
C ARG A 40 6.11 0.19 7.97
N LYS A 41 4.96 -0.42 8.25
CA LYS A 41 4.87 -1.57 9.16
C LYS A 41 4.03 -2.65 8.49
N ALA A 42 4.58 -3.86 8.42
CA ALA A 42 3.88 -4.98 7.85
C ALA A 42 2.90 -5.59 8.86
N ALA A 43 1.68 -5.82 8.44
CA ALA A 43 0.72 -6.65 9.15
C ALA A 43 0.69 -8.05 8.54
N ILE A 44 0.55 -8.13 7.23
CA ILE A 44 0.39 -9.37 6.47
C ILE A 44 1.44 -9.40 5.37
N ASN A 45 2.29 -10.42 5.35
CA ASN A 45 3.27 -10.63 4.29
C ASN A 45 3.73 -12.10 4.24
N PHE A 46 4.60 -12.40 3.31
CA PHE A 46 5.17 -13.74 3.17
C PHE A 46 5.99 -14.15 4.39
N ALA A 47 6.86 -13.28 4.87
CA ALA A 47 7.77 -13.61 5.97
C ALA A 47 7.04 -13.95 7.28
N ARG A 48 5.92 -13.28 7.56
CA ARG A 48 5.18 -13.47 8.80
C ARG A 48 4.22 -14.66 8.77
N MET A 49 3.60 -14.92 7.65
CA MET A 49 2.51 -15.91 7.59
C MET A 49 2.41 -16.66 6.26
N GLY A 50 3.38 -16.54 5.39
CA GLY A 50 3.39 -17.25 4.11
C GLY A 50 2.41 -16.68 3.09
N ALA A 51 1.95 -15.45 3.23
CA ALA A 51 1.07 -14.83 2.25
C ALA A 51 1.81 -14.66 0.92
N GLN A 52 1.30 -15.27 -0.14
CA GLN A 52 1.99 -15.30 -1.43
C GLN A 52 1.53 -14.19 -2.37
N LYS A 53 0.28 -13.74 -2.24
CA LYS A 53 -0.34 -12.81 -3.20
C LYS A 53 -0.68 -11.46 -2.60
N LEU A 54 -0.45 -11.28 -1.30
CA LEU A 54 -0.83 -10.05 -0.59
C LEU A 54 0.28 -9.61 0.36
N TRP A 55 0.52 -8.34 0.34
CA TRP A 55 1.20 -7.60 1.40
C TRP A 55 0.23 -6.55 1.91
N ALA A 56 0.06 -6.41 3.22
CA ALA A 56 -0.77 -5.38 3.81
C ALA A 56 -0.11 -4.83 5.07
N GLY A 57 -0.25 -3.54 5.27
CA GLY A 57 0.30 -2.87 6.44
C GLY A 57 -0.08 -1.41 6.51
N THR A 58 0.64 -0.68 7.32
CA THR A 58 0.43 0.75 7.51
C THR A 58 1.59 1.56 6.97
N VAL A 59 1.29 2.80 6.61
CA VAL A 59 2.26 3.79 6.17
C VAL A 59 1.99 5.07 6.93
N THR A 60 3.04 5.67 7.48
CA THR A 60 2.98 6.99 8.10
C THR A 60 3.97 7.91 7.40
N ILE A 61 3.50 9.07 6.98
CA ILE A 61 4.34 10.14 6.44
C ILE A 61 4.22 11.33 7.37
N HIS A 62 5.36 11.78 7.91
CA HIS A 62 5.38 12.89 8.85
C HIS A 62 4.95 14.19 8.20
N ALA A 63 4.51 15.15 9.03
CA ALA A 63 4.14 16.48 8.56
C ALA A 63 5.26 17.09 7.70
N ASP A 64 4.90 17.72 6.59
CA ASP A 64 5.82 18.36 5.64
C ASP A 64 6.85 17.41 5.01
N ALA A 65 6.63 16.11 5.09
CA ALA A 65 7.50 15.11 4.49
C ALA A 65 6.95 14.59 3.16
N LYS A 66 7.86 14.03 2.38
CA LYS A 66 7.56 13.36 1.11
C LYS A 66 8.57 12.25 0.86
N THR A 67 8.16 11.27 0.08
CA THR A 67 9.07 10.24 -0.40
C THR A 67 9.90 10.75 -1.57
N GLY A 68 10.96 10.02 -1.93
CA GLY A 68 11.56 10.12 -3.26
C GLY A 68 10.63 9.52 -4.31
N ALA A 69 10.98 9.73 -5.57
CA ALA A 69 10.29 9.05 -6.67
C ALA A 69 10.67 7.57 -6.70
N HIS A 70 9.69 6.70 -6.89
CA HIS A 70 9.89 5.26 -6.90
C HIS A 70 8.75 4.55 -7.65
N HIS A 71 8.96 3.27 -7.94
CA HIS A 71 7.89 2.36 -8.33
C HIS A 71 8.03 1.04 -7.58
N HIS A 72 7.05 0.17 -7.71
CA HIS A 72 7.02 -1.13 -7.03
C HIS A 72 7.07 -2.31 -8.01
N GLY A 73 7.73 -2.12 -9.17
CA GLY A 73 7.85 -3.14 -10.18
C GLY A 73 6.47 -3.56 -10.71
N HIS A 74 6.27 -4.87 -10.84
CA HIS A 74 5.03 -5.46 -11.35
C HIS A 74 3.86 -5.42 -10.35
N LEU A 75 4.06 -4.90 -9.15
CA LEU A 75 3.03 -4.91 -8.11
C LEU A 75 1.97 -3.84 -8.37
N GLU A 76 0.74 -4.18 -8.03
CA GLU A 76 -0.34 -3.20 -7.86
C GLU A 76 -0.42 -2.79 -6.39
N SER A 77 -0.79 -1.55 -6.14
CA SER A 77 -0.96 -1.03 -4.79
C SER A 77 -2.30 -0.33 -4.63
N VAL A 78 -2.91 -0.53 -3.46
CA VAL A 78 -4.05 0.25 -2.99
C VAL A 78 -3.62 0.95 -1.70
N ILE A 79 -3.86 2.25 -1.64
CA ILE A 79 -3.61 3.06 -0.45
C ILE A 79 -4.96 3.62 0.00
N TYR A 80 -5.30 3.37 1.26
CA TYR A 80 -6.50 3.92 1.89
C TYR A 80 -6.06 4.97 2.92
N VAL A 81 -6.53 6.20 2.77
CA VAL A 81 -6.21 7.29 3.68
C VAL A 81 -7.07 7.16 4.94
N VAL A 82 -6.43 6.99 6.09
CA VAL A 82 -7.08 6.91 7.39
C VAL A 82 -7.17 8.30 8.03
N LYS A 83 -6.08 9.06 7.97
CA LYS A 83 -5.97 10.37 8.61
C LYS A 83 -4.99 11.25 7.84
N GLY A 84 -5.32 12.53 7.74
CA GLY A 84 -4.49 13.50 7.05
C GLY A 84 -4.87 13.67 5.60
N ARG A 85 -3.98 14.26 4.82
CA ARG A 85 -4.20 14.50 3.39
C ARG A 85 -2.97 14.12 2.58
N ALA A 86 -3.18 13.21 1.63
CA ALA A 86 -2.16 12.74 0.74
C ALA A 86 -2.16 13.55 -0.55
N ARG A 87 -0.97 13.84 -1.07
CA ARG A 87 -0.78 14.31 -2.44
C ARG A 87 0.08 13.31 -3.18
N MET A 88 -0.42 12.82 -4.29
CA MET A 88 0.33 11.94 -5.18
C MET A 88 0.84 12.73 -6.37
N ARG A 89 2.08 12.47 -6.77
CA ARG A 89 2.59 12.87 -8.07
C ARG A 89 3.04 11.62 -8.81
N TRP A 90 2.84 11.58 -10.12
CA TRP A 90 3.24 10.43 -10.93
C TRP A 90 3.59 10.84 -12.35
N GLY A 91 4.18 9.89 -13.08
CA GLY A 91 4.67 10.08 -14.42
C GLY A 91 6.19 10.09 -14.49
N GLU A 92 6.75 10.03 -15.68
CA GLU A 92 8.21 10.00 -15.90
C GLU A 92 8.94 11.22 -15.36
N HIS A 93 8.24 12.34 -15.25
CA HIS A 93 8.73 13.61 -14.69
C HIS A 93 7.86 14.11 -13.55
N LEU A 94 7.10 13.22 -12.92
CA LEU A 94 6.12 13.56 -11.89
C LEU A 94 5.18 14.70 -12.31
N GLU A 95 4.76 14.67 -13.57
CA GLU A 95 4.01 15.74 -14.23
C GLU A 95 2.53 15.77 -13.86
N PHE A 96 2.02 14.72 -13.22
CA PHE A 96 0.62 14.63 -12.82
C PHE A 96 0.47 14.63 -11.30
N THR A 97 -0.63 15.17 -10.80
CA THR A 97 -0.90 15.20 -9.35
C THR A 97 -2.40 15.03 -9.06
N ALA A 98 -2.67 14.45 -7.89
CA ALA A 98 -4.01 14.38 -7.29
C ALA A 98 -3.89 14.30 -5.78
N GLU A 99 -4.93 14.72 -5.08
CA GLU A 99 -4.98 14.65 -3.62
C GLU A 99 -6.08 13.70 -3.14
N ALA A 100 -5.88 13.13 -1.96
CA ALA A 100 -6.81 12.23 -1.29
C ALA A 100 -6.88 12.56 0.19
N GLY A 101 -8.08 12.53 0.75
CA GLY A 101 -8.34 12.72 2.16
C GLY A 101 -8.91 11.46 2.83
N PRO A 102 -9.24 11.51 4.13
CA PRO A 102 -9.74 10.36 4.87
C PRO A 102 -10.94 9.70 4.18
N GLY A 103 -10.88 8.38 4.02
CA GLY A 103 -11.89 7.59 3.33
C GLY A 103 -11.64 7.40 1.84
N ASP A 104 -10.68 8.09 1.26
CA ASP A 104 -10.35 7.97 -0.16
C ASP A 104 -9.40 6.80 -0.42
N PHE A 105 -9.54 6.17 -1.58
CA PHE A 105 -8.67 5.12 -2.08
C PHE A 105 -7.79 5.66 -3.19
N ILE A 106 -6.53 5.26 -3.18
CA ILE A 106 -5.57 5.54 -4.24
C ILE A 106 -5.14 4.22 -4.87
N TYR A 107 -5.20 4.12 -6.18
CA TYR A 107 -4.69 2.98 -6.94
C TYR A 107 -3.39 3.35 -7.64
N VAL A 108 -2.35 2.53 -7.43
CA VAL A 108 -1.06 2.70 -8.11
C VAL A 108 -0.82 1.49 -9.01
N PRO A 109 -0.87 1.67 -10.34
CA PRO A 109 -0.60 0.60 -11.29
C PRO A 109 0.85 0.10 -11.23
N PRO A 110 1.14 -1.08 -11.82
CA PRO A 110 2.53 -1.55 -11.96
C PRO A 110 3.41 -0.54 -12.72
N TYR A 111 4.67 -0.46 -12.31
CA TYR A 111 5.75 0.30 -12.95
C TYR A 111 5.57 1.82 -13.02
N VAL A 112 4.49 2.37 -12.50
CA VAL A 112 4.25 3.82 -12.56
C VAL A 112 5.19 4.54 -11.58
N PRO A 113 6.08 5.40 -12.08
CA PRO A 113 6.88 6.27 -11.21
C PRO A 113 5.95 7.20 -10.43
N HIS A 114 6.10 7.25 -9.13
CA HIS A 114 5.25 8.07 -8.27
C HIS A 114 5.99 8.56 -7.03
N GLN A 115 5.38 9.52 -6.37
CA GLN A 115 5.86 10.12 -5.13
C GLN A 115 4.66 10.34 -4.21
N GLU A 116 4.80 9.93 -2.95
CA GLU A 116 3.80 10.21 -1.91
C GLU A 116 4.25 11.43 -1.10
N ILE A 117 3.33 12.37 -0.92
CA ILE A 117 3.56 13.64 -0.24
C ILE A 117 2.51 13.81 0.85
N ASN A 118 2.93 14.18 2.05
CA ASN A 118 2.00 14.70 3.03
C ASN A 118 1.68 16.16 2.69
N ALA A 119 0.43 16.43 2.31
CA ALA A 119 0.00 17.77 1.91
C ALA A 119 -0.13 18.74 3.09
N SER A 120 -0.01 18.25 4.33
CA SER A 120 -0.07 19.08 5.54
C SER A 120 1.33 19.36 6.08
N ALA A 121 1.56 20.60 6.50
CA ALA A 121 2.79 21.00 7.19
C ALA A 121 2.75 20.71 8.69
N THR A 122 1.59 20.31 9.24
CA THR A 122 1.38 20.21 10.69
C THR A 122 0.86 18.86 11.16
N GLU A 123 0.21 18.08 10.31
CA GLU A 123 -0.45 16.82 10.69
C GLU A 123 0.22 15.61 10.03
N LEU A 124 0.19 14.46 10.74
CA LEU A 124 0.61 13.18 10.18
C LEU A 124 -0.35 12.73 9.09
N LEU A 125 0.20 12.06 8.08
CA LEU A 125 -0.57 11.28 7.11
C LEU A 125 -0.47 9.81 7.49
N GLU A 126 -1.61 9.18 7.73
CA GLU A 126 -1.70 7.78 8.09
C GLU A 126 -2.55 7.03 7.07
N CYS A 127 -1.99 5.97 6.50
CA CYS A 127 -2.63 5.18 5.46
C CYS A 127 -2.52 3.69 5.75
N VAL A 128 -3.45 2.93 5.19
CA VAL A 128 -3.34 1.48 5.02
C VAL A 128 -2.86 1.23 3.59
N LEU A 129 -1.90 0.34 3.44
CA LEU A 129 -1.32 -0.05 2.15
C LEU A 129 -1.55 -1.53 1.93
N CYS A 130 -2.08 -1.89 0.76
CA CYS A 130 -2.19 -3.26 0.29
C CYS A 130 -1.51 -3.40 -1.07
N ARG A 131 -0.75 -4.47 -1.25
CA ARG A 131 -0.03 -4.78 -2.50
C ARG A 131 -0.27 -6.20 -2.95
N SER A 132 -0.14 -6.41 -4.24
CA SER A 132 -0.33 -7.71 -4.90
C SER A 132 0.93 -8.54 -4.88
N ASP A 133 1.50 -8.85 -3.76
CA ASP A 133 2.60 -9.81 -3.58
C ASP A 133 2.88 -9.91 -2.08
N GLY A 134 3.26 -11.10 -1.62
CA GLY A 134 3.65 -11.30 -0.23
C GLY A 134 4.98 -10.66 0.16
N GLN A 135 5.75 -10.18 -0.80
CA GLN A 135 7.03 -9.52 -0.60
C GLN A 135 6.98 -8.06 -1.05
N ALA A 136 7.68 -7.20 -0.31
CA ALA A 136 7.78 -5.79 -0.67
C ALA A 136 8.85 -5.59 -1.75
N VAL A 137 8.51 -4.78 -2.77
CA VAL A 137 9.42 -4.33 -3.82
C VAL A 137 9.40 -2.81 -3.86
N ALA A 138 10.57 -2.19 -3.88
CA ALA A 138 10.71 -0.75 -4.06
C ALA A 138 11.93 -0.46 -4.92
N VAL A 139 11.72 0.26 -6.03
CA VAL A 139 12.77 0.69 -6.94
C VAL A 139 12.82 2.22 -6.91
N ASN A 140 13.87 2.76 -6.31
CA ASN A 140 14.07 4.21 -6.21
C ASN A 140 14.56 4.75 -7.55
N LEU A 141 14.01 5.89 -7.93
CA LEU A 141 14.27 6.53 -9.22
C LEU A 141 14.87 7.93 -9.02
N ASP A 142 15.77 8.29 -9.91
CA ASP A 142 16.32 9.65 -9.99
C ASP A 142 15.55 10.41 -11.08
N ILE A 143 14.55 11.18 -10.66
CA ILE A 143 13.68 11.95 -11.55
C ILE A 143 13.82 13.43 -11.24
N THR A 144 13.97 14.24 -12.27
CA THR A 144 13.82 15.69 -12.17
C THR A 144 12.36 16.04 -12.38
N PRO A 145 11.62 16.43 -11.32
CA PRO A 145 10.19 16.70 -11.44
C PRO A 145 9.94 18.03 -12.16
N VAL A 146 8.82 18.11 -12.89
CA VAL A 146 8.35 19.38 -13.42
C VAL A 146 7.94 20.30 -12.27
N GLU A 147 8.02 21.63 -12.48
CA GLU A 147 7.69 22.59 -11.43
C GLU A 147 6.20 22.60 -11.09
N LYS A 148 5.35 22.53 -12.11
CA LYS A 148 3.90 22.62 -11.97
C LYS A 148 3.25 21.36 -12.55
N PRO A 149 2.94 20.35 -11.72
CA PRO A 149 2.21 19.20 -12.20
C PRO A 149 0.76 19.53 -12.53
N ASP A 150 0.23 18.84 -13.53
CA ASP A 150 -1.17 18.95 -13.92
C ASP A 150 -2.04 18.17 -12.92
N THR A 151 -3.09 18.82 -12.42
CA THR A 151 -4.07 18.15 -11.57
C THR A 151 -4.96 17.25 -12.44
N VAL A 152 -5.05 15.98 -12.04
CA VAL A 152 -5.86 14.97 -12.74
C VAL A 152 -7.05 14.61 -11.86
N LEU A 153 -8.24 14.69 -12.44
CA LEU A 153 -9.46 14.15 -11.86
C LEU A 153 -9.77 12.84 -12.60
N TRP A 154 -9.68 11.73 -11.89
CA TRP A 154 -10.05 10.43 -12.46
C TRP A 154 -11.58 10.38 -12.68
N ILE A 155 -11.98 9.95 -13.88
CA ILE A 155 -13.38 9.78 -14.24
C ILE A 155 -13.64 8.28 -14.34
N ASP A 156 -14.62 7.81 -13.57
CA ASP A 156 -15.03 6.42 -13.58
C ASP A 156 -15.64 6.05 -14.96
N PRO A 157 -15.01 5.13 -15.73
CA PRO A 157 -15.53 4.72 -17.03
C PRO A 157 -16.84 3.92 -16.93
N THR A 158 -17.16 3.36 -15.77
CA THR A 158 -18.42 2.64 -15.54
C THR A 158 -19.54 3.56 -15.09
N HIS A 159 -19.22 4.74 -14.55
CA HIS A 159 -20.18 5.77 -14.10
C HIS A 159 -19.69 7.16 -14.52
N PRO A 160 -19.62 7.46 -15.83
CA PRO A 160 -18.97 8.69 -16.31
C PRO A 160 -19.68 9.98 -15.88
N ASN A 161 -20.93 9.90 -15.44
CA ASN A 161 -21.76 11.03 -15.00
C ASN A 161 -21.82 11.15 -13.46
N GLY A 162 -20.80 10.70 -12.73
CA GLY A 162 -20.71 10.87 -11.29
C GLY A 162 -21.43 9.83 -10.44
N GLY A 163 -21.79 8.68 -11.01
CA GLY A 163 -22.30 7.55 -10.23
C GLY A 163 -23.75 7.68 -9.74
N VAL A 164 -24.54 8.47 -10.41
CA VAL A 164 -25.97 8.69 -10.07
C VAL A 164 -26.85 7.69 -10.82
#